data_6e2f62ce0190b7cf5f7cd350b74d1da6
#
_entry.id   6e2f62ce0190b7cf5f7cd350b74d1da6
#
_cell.length_a   1.000
_cell.length_b   1.000
_cell.length_c   1.000
_cell.angle_alpha   90.00
_cell.angle_beta   90.00
_cell.angle_gamma   90.00
#
_symmetry.space_group_name_H-M   'P 1'
#
loop_
_entity.id
_entity.type
_entity.pdbx_description
1 polymer ?
#
loop_
_entity_poly.entity_id
_entity_poly.type
_entity_poly.pdbx_seq_one_letter_code
_entity_poly.pdbx_strand_id
1 'polypeptide(L)'
;MRTKRQQWRGKLGAEMLRNSLVRKALVASGIASLMLSSTLVAGAATTTGTYNAANAKLVPASLAGKTLQIATDPSYAPDESMSGSKIIGFDIDLMNAIGVTLGLKTNHNKVTFDNIIAGLLAKKYQVGNSSFTDNKTREKQVNFVDYFQAGEGVYAKSSSMVKFTGFSSFCGLKIAVEKGTVEETDAAAALKACTSNMTGKILSFATQTEANTAVSSGQADVGFLDSQIAGYVVSTSKGAFKLLGSAVNVAPYGFATSKTPEGKALALAIQAALKTLVANGTYSAILAKWGVSSGALTPAQMILNGAKS
;
A
#
# COMPACT_ATOMS: atom_id res chain seq x y z
N MET A 1 55.85 -42.02 1.43
CA MET A 1 54.85 -41.04 1.86
C MET A 1 53.48 -41.45 1.32
N ARG A 2 52.72 -42.17 2.13
CA ARG A 2 51.32 -42.54 1.82
C ARG A 2 50.41 -41.87 2.85
N THR A 3 49.48 -41.10 2.38
CA THR A 3 48.65 -40.15 3.04
C THR A 3 47.50 -40.73 3.87
N LYS A 4 47.23 -40.11 5.01
CA LYS A 4 46.20 -40.41 6.04
C LYS A 4 44.73 -40.28 5.55
N ARG A 5 44.29 -41.07 4.58
CA ARG A 5 42.91 -41.01 4.05
C ARG A 5 42.13 -42.31 4.13
N GLN A 6 42.53 -43.29 4.95
CA GLN A 6 41.86 -44.59 5.03
C GLN A 6 41.39 -45.02 6.44
N GLN A 7 41.28 -44.12 7.42
CA GLN A 7 40.91 -44.51 8.79
C GLN A 7 39.56 -44.01 9.29
N TRP A 8 38.70 -43.49 8.44
CA TRP A 8 37.39 -42.95 8.84
C TRP A 8 36.14 -43.68 8.28
N ARG A 9 36.28 -44.91 7.78
CA ARG A 9 35.16 -45.72 7.24
C ARG A 9 34.78 -46.94 8.06
N GLY A 10 35.29 -47.12 9.30
CA GLY A 10 35.12 -48.35 10.07
C GLY A 10 34.29 -48.25 11.36
N LYS A 11 33.64 -47.15 11.70
CA LYS A 11 32.93 -46.99 12.99
C LYS A 11 31.43 -46.63 12.97
N LEU A 12 30.77 -46.67 11.85
CA LEU A 12 29.33 -46.37 11.74
C LEU A 12 28.45 -47.58 11.35
N GLY A 13 29.00 -48.82 11.47
CA GLY A 13 28.29 -50.03 11.07
C GLY A 13 27.88 -50.98 12.21
N ALA A 14 28.08 -50.62 13.49
CA ALA A 14 27.93 -51.61 14.59
C ALA A 14 26.88 -51.26 15.67
N GLU A 15 26.09 -50.23 15.54
CA GLU A 15 25.10 -49.82 16.56
C GLU A 15 23.62 -49.92 16.18
N MET A 16 23.30 -50.50 15.03
CA MET A 16 21.90 -50.62 14.56
C MET A 16 21.33 -52.05 14.59
N LEU A 17 21.86 -52.93 15.43
CA LEU A 17 21.39 -54.34 15.51
C LEU A 17 21.32 -54.89 16.94
N ARG A 18 20.72 -54.13 17.87
CA ARG A 18 20.36 -54.71 19.21
C ARG A 18 19.22 -53.90 19.80
N ASN A 19 17.99 -54.18 19.42
CA ASN A 19 16.80 -54.07 20.27
C ASN A 19 15.56 -54.51 19.48
N SER A 20 15.52 -55.79 19.12
CA SER A 20 14.26 -56.48 18.88
C SER A 20 14.16 -57.62 19.88
N LEU A 21 13.01 -57.80 20.46
CA LEU A 21 12.58 -58.87 21.37
C LEU A 21 12.53 -58.45 22.85
N VAL A 22 11.42 -57.87 23.29
CA VAL A 22 10.62 -58.43 24.41
C VAL A 22 9.15 -58.12 24.13
N ARG A 23 8.38 -59.17 23.82
CA ARG A 23 6.91 -59.24 23.85
C ARG A 23 6.46 -59.55 25.28
N LYS A 24 5.40 -58.90 25.78
CA LYS A 24 4.12 -59.52 26.21
C LYS A 24 3.33 -58.61 27.12
N ALA A 25 2.16 -58.24 26.65
CA ALA A 25 0.84 -58.27 27.27
C ALA A 25 0.63 -57.68 28.67
N LEU A 26 -0.19 -56.63 28.74
CA LEU A 26 -1.21 -56.49 29.78
C LEU A 26 -2.39 -55.67 29.18
N VAL A 27 -3.56 -56.33 29.14
CA VAL A 27 -4.86 -55.78 28.82
C VAL A 27 -5.32 -54.99 30.06
N ALA A 28 -5.65 -53.72 29.91
CA ALA A 28 -6.46 -52.99 30.86
C ALA A 28 -7.30 -51.97 30.11
N SER A 29 -8.61 -52.13 30.25
CA SER A 29 -9.67 -51.29 29.73
C SER A 29 -9.52 -49.86 30.20
N GLY A 30 -9.49 -48.90 29.28
CA GLY A 30 -9.47 -47.45 29.56
C GLY A 30 -10.17 -46.73 28.43
N ILE A 31 -11.26 -46.08 28.77
CA ILE A 31 -12.18 -45.27 28.00
C ILE A 31 -11.40 -44.35 27.07
N ALA A 32 -11.50 -44.56 25.76
CA ALA A 32 -10.98 -43.64 24.74
C ALA A 32 -11.90 -42.40 24.64
N SER A 33 -11.55 -41.34 25.35
CA SER A 33 -12.07 -40.00 25.06
C SER A 33 -11.50 -39.56 23.72
N LEU A 34 -12.30 -39.65 22.65
CA LEU A 34 -12.00 -39.00 21.37
C LEU A 34 -11.99 -37.47 21.60
N MET A 35 -10.83 -36.92 21.90
CA MET A 35 -10.60 -35.47 21.67
C MET A 35 -10.53 -35.29 20.18
N LEU A 36 -11.64 -34.83 19.56
CA LEU A 36 -11.62 -34.21 18.25
C LEU A 36 -10.82 -32.90 18.39
N SER A 37 -9.51 -32.99 18.22
CA SER A 37 -8.70 -31.83 17.94
C SER A 37 -9.08 -31.36 16.53
N SER A 38 -10.03 -30.41 16.47
CA SER A 38 -10.26 -29.61 15.29
C SER A 38 -8.98 -28.80 15.05
N THR A 39 -8.07 -29.34 14.25
CA THR A 39 -7.02 -28.55 13.63
C THR A 39 -7.72 -27.53 12.75
N LEU A 40 -7.87 -26.33 13.26
CA LEU A 40 -8.13 -25.15 12.42
C LEU A 40 -6.96 -25.11 11.42
N VAL A 41 -7.18 -25.66 10.24
CA VAL A 41 -6.33 -25.36 9.08
C VAL A 41 -6.56 -23.88 8.84
N ALA A 42 -5.67 -23.04 9.34
CA ALA A 42 -5.60 -21.65 8.93
C ALA A 42 -5.33 -21.68 7.42
N GLY A 43 -6.42 -21.55 6.63
CA GLY A 43 -6.30 -21.42 5.18
C GLY A 43 -5.35 -20.26 4.91
N ALA A 44 -4.40 -20.43 3.99
CA ALA A 44 -3.52 -19.36 3.57
C ALA A 44 -4.39 -18.17 3.16
N ALA A 45 -4.12 -16.98 3.74
CA ALA A 45 -4.85 -15.77 3.42
C ALA A 45 -4.68 -15.48 1.93
N THR A 46 -5.79 -15.25 1.22
CA THR A 46 -5.80 -14.98 -0.21
C THR A 46 -5.67 -13.48 -0.45
N THR A 47 -5.14 -13.09 -1.61
CA THR A 47 -5.13 -11.68 -2.06
C THR A 47 -6.42 -11.30 -2.79
N THR A 48 -7.36 -12.22 -2.91
CA THR A 48 -8.69 -11.98 -3.49
C THR A 48 -9.74 -11.95 -2.38
N GLY A 49 -10.63 -10.98 -2.41
CA GLY A 49 -11.73 -10.89 -1.45
C GLY A 49 -12.68 -12.10 -1.55
N THR A 50 -13.47 -12.30 -0.50
CA THR A 50 -14.57 -13.28 -0.48
C THR A 50 -15.88 -12.54 -0.29
N TYR A 51 -16.90 -12.86 -1.08
CA TYR A 51 -18.24 -12.26 -0.97
C TYR A 51 -18.78 -12.34 0.46
N ASN A 52 -19.30 -11.22 0.96
CA ASN A 52 -19.91 -11.11 2.28
C ASN A 52 -21.31 -10.50 2.16
N ALA A 53 -22.34 -11.31 2.38
CA ALA A 53 -23.73 -10.89 2.21
C ALA A 53 -24.14 -9.74 3.16
N ALA A 54 -23.54 -9.65 4.36
CA ALA A 54 -23.82 -8.55 5.29
C ALA A 54 -23.26 -7.23 4.76
N ASN A 55 -22.02 -7.25 4.24
CA ASN A 55 -21.40 -6.06 3.64
C ASN A 55 -22.10 -5.66 2.32
N ALA A 56 -22.50 -6.62 1.50
CA ALA A 56 -23.21 -6.37 0.25
C ALA A 56 -24.55 -5.64 0.45
N LYS A 57 -25.23 -5.86 1.57
CA LYS A 57 -26.46 -5.13 1.94
C LYS A 57 -26.24 -3.64 2.24
N LEU A 58 -25.00 -3.21 2.52
CA LEU A 58 -24.66 -1.81 2.74
C LEU A 58 -24.46 -1.04 1.45
N VAL A 59 -24.32 -1.74 0.31
CA VAL A 59 -24.16 -1.11 -1.00
C VAL A 59 -25.42 -0.34 -1.35
N PRO A 60 -25.34 0.94 -1.80
CA PRO A 60 -26.50 1.67 -2.29
C PRO A 60 -27.25 0.89 -3.37
N ALA A 61 -28.57 0.86 -3.31
CA ALA A 61 -29.41 0.12 -4.27
C ALA A 61 -29.16 0.54 -5.72
N SER A 62 -28.81 1.82 -5.94
CA SER A 62 -28.42 2.37 -7.23
C SER A 62 -27.14 1.75 -7.80
N LEU A 63 -26.28 1.18 -6.97
CA LEU A 63 -25.00 0.57 -7.35
C LEU A 63 -25.02 -0.97 -7.29
N ALA A 64 -26.04 -1.57 -6.70
CA ALA A 64 -26.14 -3.01 -6.56
C ALA A 64 -26.06 -3.71 -7.92
N GLY A 65 -25.15 -4.70 -8.04
CA GLY A 65 -24.91 -5.46 -9.26
C GLY A 65 -24.23 -4.69 -10.40
N LYS A 66 -23.87 -3.42 -10.19
CA LYS A 66 -23.16 -2.60 -11.19
C LYS A 66 -21.64 -2.75 -11.08
N THR A 67 -20.95 -2.22 -12.08
CA THR A 67 -19.50 -2.06 -12.07
C THR A 67 -19.15 -0.69 -11.52
N LEU A 68 -18.36 -0.62 -10.43
CA LEU A 68 -17.81 0.62 -9.93
C LEU A 68 -16.79 1.19 -10.91
N GLN A 69 -16.98 2.44 -11.32
CA GLN A 69 -15.99 3.18 -12.08
C GLN A 69 -15.05 3.87 -11.10
N ILE A 70 -13.79 3.53 -11.15
CA ILE A 70 -12.75 3.94 -10.21
C ILE A 70 -11.74 4.78 -10.97
N ALA A 71 -11.42 5.97 -10.46
CA ALA A 71 -10.38 6.82 -11.02
C ALA A 71 -9.05 6.54 -10.29
N THR A 72 -7.97 6.36 -11.05
CA THR A 72 -6.64 5.99 -10.56
C THR A 72 -5.57 6.62 -11.45
N ASP A 73 -4.49 7.17 -10.87
CA ASP A 73 -3.30 7.57 -11.61
C ASP A 73 -2.24 6.44 -11.58
N PRO A 74 -2.08 5.66 -12.64
CA PRO A 74 -1.16 4.52 -12.63
C PRO A 74 0.29 4.92 -12.92
N SER A 75 0.77 5.99 -12.31
CA SER A 75 2.16 6.44 -12.38
C SER A 75 2.91 6.30 -11.03
N TYR A 76 2.29 5.67 -10.04
CA TYR A 76 2.67 5.72 -8.62
C TYR A 76 3.01 4.34 -8.03
N ALA A 77 3.93 3.60 -8.67
CA ALA A 77 4.35 2.27 -8.20
C ALA A 77 5.01 2.31 -6.81
N PRO A 78 4.73 1.34 -5.91
CA PRO A 78 4.04 0.07 -6.14
C PRO A 78 2.52 0.11 -5.92
N ASP A 79 1.96 1.29 -5.57
CA ASP A 79 0.56 1.44 -5.19
C ASP A 79 -0.36 1.31 -6.41
N GLU A 80 -0.06 2.01 -7.50
CA GLU A 80 -0.71 1.85 -8.80
C GLU A 80 0.26 2.11 -9.96
N SER A 81 0.27 1.21 -10.94
CA SER A 81 1.16 1.31 -12.09
C SER A 81 0.63 0.55 -13.30
N MET A 82 1.21 0.85 -14.47
CA MET A 82 0.89 0.12 -15.70
C MET A 82 1.76 -1.15 -15.84
N SER A 83 1.11 -2.28 -16.12
CA SER A 83 1.77 -3.51 -16.60
C SER A 83 1.17 -3.90 -17.96
N GLY A 84 1.83 -3.50 -19.03
CA GLY A 84 1.22 -3.54 -20.36
C GLY A 84 -0.02 -2.64 -20.41
N SER A 85 -1.17 -3.20 -20.76
CA SER A 85 -2.46 -2.48 -20.79
C SER A 85 -3.24 -2.53 -19.46
N LYS A 86 -2.73 -3.22 -18.44
CA LYS A 86 -3.43 -3.41 -17.16
C LYS A 86 -2.88 -2.44 -16.12
N ILE A 87 -3.78 -1.92 -15.29
CA ILE A 87 -3.41 -1.21 -14.06
C ILE A 87 -3.26 -2.26 -12.96
N ILE A 88 -2.12 -2.24 -12.27
CA ILE A 88 -1.76 -3.14 -11.17
C ILE A 88 -1.25 -2.34 -9.99
N GLY A 89 -1.25 -2.91 -8.81
CA GLY A 89 -0.69 -2.29 -7.62
C GLY A 89 -1.40 -2.73 -6.35
N PHE A 90 -0.89 -2.27 -5.23
CA PHE A 90 -1.46 -2.52 -3.92
C PHE A 90 -2.88 -1.95 -3.81
N ASP A 91 -3.09 -0.70 -4.21
CA ASP A 91 -4.38 -0.03 -4.23
C ASP A 91 -5.39 -0.77 -5.11
N ILE A 92 -4.92 -1.26 -6.26
CA ILE A 92 -5.75 -1.98 -7.24
C ILE A 92 -6.22 -3.32 -6.67
N ASP A 93 -5.30 -4.09 -6.09
CA ASP A 93 -5.63 -5.39 -5.49
C ASP A 93 -6.58 -5.22 -4.30
N LEU A 94 -6.36 -4.20 -3.46
CA LEU A 94 -7.20 -3.94 -2.29
C LEU A 94 -8.62 -3.53 -2.70
N MET A 95 -8.76 -2.61 -3.65
CA MET A 95 -10.06 -2.18 -4.14
C MET A 95 -10.79 -3.30 -4.89
N ASN A 96 -10.08 -4.15 -5.62
CA ASN A 96 -10.67 -5.35 -6.24
C ASN A 96 -11.19 -6.34 -5.18
N ALA A 97 -10.43 -6.58 -4.10
CA ALA A 97 -10.86 -7.43 -2.99
C ALA A 97 -12.08 -6.84 -2.26
N ILE A 98 -12.14 -5.52 -2.08
CA ILE A 98 -13.32 -4.80 -1.55
C ILE A 98 -14.51 -5.01 -2.49
N GLY A 99 -14.34 -4.84 -3.80
CA GLY A 99 -15.38 -5.06 -4.79
C GLY A 99 -15.98 -6.48 -4.68
N VAL A 100 -15.13 -7.51 -4.66
CA VAL A 100 -15.57 -8.90 -4.49
C VAL A 100 -16.33 -9.08 -3.17
N THR A 101 -15.84 -8.51 -2.07
CA THR A 101 -16.50 -8.60 -0.75
C THR A 101 -17.89 -7.97 -0.76
N LEU A 102 -18.09 -6.90 -1.52
CA LEU A 102 -19.36 -6.20 -1.70
C LEU A 102 -20.25 -6.80 -2.79
N GLY A 103 -19.80 -7.80 -3.55
CA GLY A 103 -20.53 -8.34 -4.71
C GLY A 103 -20.58 -7.37 -5.90
N LEU A 104 -19.60 -6.49 -6.03
CA LEU A 104 -19.46 -5.50 -7.10
C LEU A 104 -18.29 -5.85 -8.02
N LYS A 105 -18.42 -5.53 -9.30
CA LYS A 105 -17.29 -5.49 -10.22
C LYS A 105 -16.58 -4.15 -10.10
N THR A 106 -15.29 -4.12 -10.40
CA THR A 106 -14.45 -2.92 -10.41
C THR A 106 -13.91 -2.67 -11.80
N ASN A 107 -13.85 -1.40 -12.20
CA ASN A 107 -13.20 -0.95 -13.43
C ASN A 107 -12.33 0.26 -13.11
N HIS A 108 -11.01 0.08 -13.18
CA HIS A 108 -10.03 1.14 -12.92
C HIS A 108 -9.79 1.94 -14.19
N ASN A 109 -10.02 3.25 -14.12
CA ASN A 109 -9.86 4.17 -15.23
C ASN A 109 -8.62 5.03 -14.98
N LYS A 110 -7.74 5.12 -15.99
CA LYS A 110 -6.57 5.97 -15.94
C LYS A 110 -6.97 7.45 -15.96
N VAL A 111 -6.59 8.17 -14.90
CA VAL A 111 -6.87 9.61 -14.71
C VAL A 111 -5.65 10.22 -14.05
N THR A 112 -5.19 11.40 -14.46
CA THR A 112 -4.13 12.11 -13.73
C THR A 112 -4.62 12.51 -12.34
N PHE A 113 -3.73 12.45 -11.35
CA PHE A 113 -4.07 12.61 -9.93
C PHE A 113 -4.90 13.88 -9.65
N ASP A 114 -4.48 15.01 -10.19
CA ASP A 114 -5.13 16.31 -10.01
C ASP A 114 -6.59 16.38 -10.55
N ASN A 115 -6.97 15.45 -11.42
CA ASN A 115 -8.30 15.40 -12.02
C ASN A 115 -9.26 14.39 -11.37
N ILE A 116 -8.79 13.57 -10.41
CA ILE A 116 -9.63 12.50 -9.82
C ILE A 116 -10.77 13.10 -8.99
N ILE A 117 -10.51 14.05 -8.09
CA ILE A 117 -11.56 14.68 -7.26
C ILE A 117 -12.59 15.39 -8.14
N ALA A 118 -12.15 16.12 -9.16
CA ALA A 118 -13.06 16.75 -10.12
C ALA A 118 -13.97 15.73 -10.83
N GLY A 119 -13.42 14.57 -11.20
CA GLY A 119 -14.17 13.46 -11.77
C GLY A 119 -15.22 12.87 -10.83
N LEU A 120 -14.94 12.77 -9.52
CA LEU A 120 -15.89 12.37 -8.49
C LEU A 120 -17.03 13.39 -8.34
N LEU A 121 -16.71 14.69 -8.28
CA LEU A 121 -17.69 15.76 -8.20
C LEU A 121 -18.60 15.81 -9.43
N ALA A 122 -18.05 15.54 -10.61
CA ALA A 122 -18.80 15.41 -11.87
C ALA A 122 -19.58 14.08 -11.99
N LYS A 123 -19.55 13.22 -10.98
CA LYS A 123 -20.19 11.87 -10.95
C LYS A 123 -19.72 10.93 -12.07
N LYS A 124 -18.55 11.18 -12.64
CA LYS A 124 -17.95 10.33 -13.68
C LYS A 124 -17.43 9.02 -13.07
N TYR A 125 -16.96 9.10 -11.83
CA TYR A 125 -16.44 7.98 -11.07
C TYR A 125 -17.15 7.88 -9.71
N GLN A 126 -17.25 6.67 -9.15
CA GLN A 126 -17.80 6.45 -7.82
C GLN A 126 -16.72 6.48 -6.75
N VAL A 127 -15.48 6.07 -7.10
CA VAL A 127 -14.34 5.99 -6.18
C VAL A 127 -13.11 6.60 -6.82
N GLY A 128 -12.36 7.39 -6.04
CA GLY A 128 -10.97 7.73 -6.29
C GLY A 128 -10.08 6.79 -5.48
N ASN A 129 -9.20 6.07 -6.16
CA ASN A 129 -8.29 5.09 -5.58
C ASN A 129 -6.89 5.36 -6.15
N SER A 130 -6.11 6.19 -5.47
CA SER A 130 -4.81 6.66 -5.93
C SER A 130 -4.02 7.29 -4.79
N SER A 131 -3.75 6.55 -3.74
CA SER A 131 -2.88 6.94 -2.61
C SER A 131 -3.19 8.32 -2.03
N PHE A 132 -4.48 8.71 -2.00
CA PHE A 132 -4.88 10.03 -1.51
C PHE A 132 -4.60 10.20 -0.03
N THR A 133 -3.72 11.12 0.33
CA THR A 133 -3.64 11.62 1.70
C THR A 133 -5.00 12.18 2.11
N ASP A 134 -5.62 11.61 3.14
CA ASP A 134 -6.79 12.19 3.80
C ASP A 134 -6.36 13.42 4.59
N ASN A 135 -6.91 14.60 4.23
CA ASN A 135 -6.69 15.85 4.93
C ASN A 135 -7.97 16.70 4.98
N LYS A 136 -8.04 17.62 5.92
CA LYS A 136 -9.24 18.46 6.14
C LYS A 136 -9.65 19.29 4.94
N THR A 137 -8.72 19.65 4.07
CA THR A 137 -9.04 20.42 2.84
C THR A 137 -9.77 19.56 1.83
N ARG A 138 -9.29 18.34 1.59
CA ARG A 138 -9.92 17.37 0.68
C ARG A 138 -11.23 16.84 1.27
N GLU A 139 -11.32 16.63 2.59
CA GLU A 139 -12.55 16.21 3.27
C GLU A 139 -13.73 17.20 3.07
N LYS A 140 -13.48 18.47 2.78
CA LYS A 140 -14.55 19.43 2.43
C LYS A 140 -15.24 19.07 1.11
N GLN A 141 -14.55 18.39 0.21
CA GLN A 141 -15.01 18.10 -1.15
C GLN A 141 -15.50 16.66 -1.31
N VAL A 142 -14.82 15.68 -0.67
CA VAL A 142 -15.08 14.24 -0.79
C VAL A 142 -15.09 13.59 0.60
N ASN A 143 -15.62 12.37 0.70
CA ASN A 143 -15.42 11.53 1.88
C ASN A 143 -14.18 10.66 1.64
N PHE A 144 -13.45 10.35 2.70
CA PHE A 144 -12.35 9.38 2.69
C PHE A 144 -12.66 8.19 3.60
N VAL A 145 -12.22 7.02 3.18
CA VAL A 145 -12.17 5.81 4.02
C VAL A 145 -10.70 5.44 4.18
N ASP A 146 -10.16 5.65 5.36
CA ASP A 146 -8.75 5.38 5.64
C ASP A 146 -8.43 3.90 5.52
N TYR A 147 -7.33 3.58 4.80
CA TYR A 147 -6.94 2.19 4.54
C TYR A 147 -5.46 1.90 4.71
N PHE A 148 -4.61 2.92 4.75
CA PHE A 148 -3.15 2.82 4.82
C PHE A 148 -2.57 4.09 5.45
N GLN A 149 -1.30 4.11 5.82
CA GLN A 149 -0.61 5.34 6.22
C GLN A 149 0.76 5.43 5.56
N ALA A 150 1.12 6.63 5.15
CA ALA A 150 2.42 6.97 4.59
C ALA A 150 2.89 8.32 5.11
N GLY A 151 4.19 8.55 5.04
CA GLY A 151 4.76 9.89 5.19
C GLY A 151 5.27 10.38 3.85
N GLU A 152 5.72 11.62 3.81
CA GLU A 152 6.39 12.21 2.66
C GLU A 152 7.88 11.88 2.67
N GLY A 153 8.46 11.56 1.51
CA GLY A 153 9.83 11.15 1.32
C GLY A 153 10.56 11.99 0.27
N VAL A 154 11.83 12.18 0.46
CA VAL A 154 12.70 12.91 -0.48
C VAL A 154 13.76 11.97 -1.02
N TYR A 155 13.99 12.00 -2.33
CA TYR A 155 15.07 11.26 -2.98
C TYR A 155 15.83 12.15 -3.97
N ALA A 156 17.05 11.75 -4.27
CA ALA A 156 17.90 12.43 -5.26
C ALA A 156 18.77 11.42 -6.01
N LYS A 157 19.49 11.88 -7.03
CA LYS A 157 20.58 11.09 -7.64
C LYS A 157 21.58 10.64 -6.58
N SER A 158 22.14 9.44 -6.71
CA SER A 158 23.14 8.91 -5.79
C SER A 158 24.38 9.82 -5.67
N SER A 159 24.75 10.52 -6.75
CA SER A 159 25.85 11.50 -6.79
C SER A 159 25.51 12.84 -6.12
N SER A 160 24.24 13.12 -5.78
CA SER A 160 23.81 14.38 -5.17
C SER A 160 24.47 14.57 -3.79
N MET A 161 24.88 15.80 -3.49
CA MET A 161 25.37 16.19 -2.16
C MET A 161 24.28 16.83 -1.29
N VAL A 162 23.05 16.92 -1.79
CA VAL A 162 21.89 17.44 -1.04
C VAL A 162 21.63 16.56 0.18
N LYS A 163 21.32 17.21 1.30
CA LYS A 163 20.86 16.59 2.55
C LYS A 163 19.47 17.11 2.86
N PHE A 164 18.57 16.24 3.28
CA PHE A 164 17.25 16.62 3.76
C PHE A 164 17.19 16.40 5.28
N THR A 165 16.99 17.49 6.02
CA THR A 165 16.86 17.50 7.48
C THR A 165 15.55 18.16 7.93
N GLY A 166 14.65 18.42 6.97
CA GLY A 166 13.36 19.11 7.13
C GLY A 166 13.13 20.08 5.98
N PHE A 167 11.98 20.68 5.94
CA PHE A 167 11.53 21.52 4.82
C PHE A 167 12.40 22.72 4.48
N SER A 168 13.13 23.27 5.46
CA SER A 168 14.12 24.34 5.21
C SER A 168 15.24 23.90 4.24
N SER A 169 15.48 22.58 4.11
CA SER A 169 16.47 22.04 3.15
C SER A 169 16.03 22.22 1.68
N PHE A 170 14.79 22.59 1.42
CA PHE A 170 14.30 22.84 0.08
C PHE A 170 14.70 24.21 -0.49
N CYS A 171 15.15 25.12 0.37
CA CYS A 171 15.61 26.43 -0.05
C CYS A 171 16.78 26.33 -1.04
N GLY A 172 16.63 26.98 -2.20
CA GLY A 172 17.61 26.97 -3.30
C GLY A 172 17.53 25.74 -4.23
N LEU A 173 16.67 24.75 -3.95
CA LEU A 173 16.55 23.54 -4.75
C LEU A 173 15.44 23.63 -5.80
N LYS A 174 15.59 22.86 -6.88
CA LYS A 174 14.52 22.51 -7.83
C LYS A 174 13.90 21.20 -7.37
N ILE A 175 12.63 21.23 -6.99
CA ILE A 175 11.90 20.14 -6.39
C ILE A 175 10.90 19.60 -7.42
N ALA A 176 11.03 18.36 -7.84
CA ALA A 176 10.06 17.68 -8.70
C ALA A 176 8.95 17.06 -7.85
N VAL A 177 7.71 17.39 -8.18
CA VAL A 177 6.50 16.87 -7.53
C VAL A 177 5.44 16.50 -8.58
N GLU A 178 4.54 15.61 -8.23
CA GLU A 178 3.33 15.38 -9.00
C GLU A 178 2.29 16.45 -8.63
N LYS A 179 1.56 16.94 -9.63
CA LYS A 179 0.58 18.01 -9.49
C LYS A 179 -0.64 17.58 -8.67
N GLY A 180 -1.09 18.46 -7.75
CA GLY A 180 -2.26 18.26 -6.91
C GLY A 180 -1.99 17.42 -5.66
N THR A 181 -0.74 17.03 -5.41
CA THR A 181 -0.33 16.28 -4.22
C THR A 181 -0.18 17.18 -2.99
N VAL A 182 -0.07 16.57 -1.81
CA VAL A 182 0.25 17.33 -0.58
C VAL A 182 1.70 17.79 -0.63
N GLU A 183 2.59 17.03 -1.23
CA GLU A 183 3.99 17.39 -1.42
C GLU A 183 4.16 18.66 -2.25
N GLU A 184 3.34 18.87 -3.28
CA GLU A 184 3.34 20.15 -4.03
C GLU A 184 2.99 21.32 -3.10
N THR A 185 1.97 21.13 -2.24
CA THR A 185 1.51 22.15 -1.29
C THR A 185 2.57 22.43 -0.22
N ASP A 186 3.17 21.39 0.35
CA ASP A 186 4.16 21.51 1.43
C ASP A 186 5.49 22.05 0.91
N ALA A 187 5.91 21.66 -0.30
CA ALA A 187 7.04 22.27 -0.98
C ALA A 187 6.81 23.78 -1.23
N ALA A 188 5.58 24.16 -1.64
CA ALA A 188 5.25 25.58 -1.85
C ALA A 188 5.30 26.37 -0.55
N ALA A 189 4.77 25.81 0.54
CA ALA A 189 4.84 26.43 1.87
C ALA A 189 6.30 26.56 2.35
N ALA A 190 7.12 25.53 2.15
CA ALA A 190 8.54 25.53 2.50
C ALA A 190 9.32 26.61 1.73
N LEU A 191 9.14 26.70 0.41
CA LEU A 191 9.83 27.70 -0.41
C LEU A 191 9.41 29.14 -0.08
N LYS A 192 8.15 29.35 0.30
CA LYS A 192 7.65 30.66 0.77
C LYS A 192 8.32 31.12 2.07
N ALA A 193 8.76 30.17 2.91
CA ALA A 193 9.46 30.47 4.16
C ALA A 193 10.97 30.73 3.96
N CYS A 194 11.52 30.51 2.77
CA CYS A 194 12.93 30.75 2.48
C CYS A 194 13.27 32.25 2.44
N THR A 195 14.51 32.57 2.82
CA THR A 195 15.01 33.95 2.68
C THR A 195 15.17 34.35 1.22
N SER A 196 15.08 35.65 0.91
CA SER A 196 15.07 36.20 -0.47
C SER A 196 16.27 35.79 -1.34
N ASN A 197 17.39 35.40 -0.73
CA ASN A 197 18.62 35.02 -1.44
C ASN A 197 18.71 33.51 -1.76
N MET A 198 17.73 32.70 -1.36
CA MET A 198 17.73 31.25 -1.52
C MET A 198 16.37 30.77 -2.07
N THR A 199 15.98 31.32 -3.21
CA THR A 199 14.73 30.94 -3.86
C THR A 199 14.87 29.59 -4.55
N GLY A 200 14.19 28.56 -4.05
CA GLY A 200 14.00 27.27 -4.75
C GLY A 200 12.91 27.35 -5.81
N LYS A 201 12.69 26.27 -6.53
CA LYS A 201 11.64 26.18 -7.56
C LYS A 201 10.93 24.83 -7.49
N ILE A 202 9.59 24.86 -7.52
CA ILE A 202 8.78 23.67 -7.73
C ILE A 202 8.68 23.42 -9.22
N LEU A 203 8.92 22.19 -9.62
CA LEU A 203 8.66 21.65 -10.94
C LEU A 203 7.51 20.65 -10.80
N SER A 204 6.31 21.12 -11.12
CA SER A 204 5.08 20.34 -11.02
C SER A 204 4.82 19.61 -12.34
N PHE A 205 4.58 18.30 -12.26
CA PHE A 205 4.38 17.42 -13.41
C PHE A 205 3.00 16.77 -13.35
N ALA A 206 2.45 16.43 -14.50
CA ALA A 206 1.14 15.79 -14.58
C ALA A 206 1.13 14.36 -14.00
N THR A 207 2.29 13.69 -13.99
CA THR A 207 2.46 12.32 -13.49
C THR A 207 3.74 12.19 -12.68
N GLN A 208 3.76 11.25 -11.72
CA GLN A 208 4.97 10.95 -10.95
C GLN A 208 6.11 10.43 -11.83
N THR A 209 5.78 9.72 -12.91
CA THR A 209 6.78 9.25 -13.89
C THR A 209 7.56 10.40 -14.52
N GLU A 210 6.88 11.51 -14.85
CA GLU A 210 7.52 12.72 -15.38
C GLU A 210 8.38 13.40 -14.32
N ALA A 211 7.90 13.49 -13.07
CA ALA A 211 8.65 14.02 -11.93
C ALA A 211 9.95 13.22 -11.72
N ASN A 212 9.86 11.89 -11.74
CA ASN A 212 11.03 11.00 -11.61
C ASN A 212 12.03 11.20 -12.78
N THR A 213 11.52 11.44 -13.98
CA THR A 213 12.35 11.72 -15.16
C THR A 213 13.11 13.06 -15.01
N ALA A 214 12.48 14.08 -14.43
CA ALA A 214 13.11 15.36 -14.16
C ALA A 214 14.28 15.24 -13.16
N VAL A 215 14.16 14.40 -12.14
CA VAL A 215 15.26 14.09 -11.22
C VAL A 215 16.36 13.30 -11.94
N SER A 216 15.98 12.28 -12.72
CA SER A 216 16.92 11.45 -13.47
C SER A 216 17.76 12.26 -14.45
N SER A 217 17.16 13.16 -15.20
CA SER A 217 17.84 14.04 -16.18
C SER A 217 18.68 15.14 -15.50
N GLY A 218 18.44 15.47 -14.23
CA GLY A 218 19.05 16.60 -13.51
C GLY A 218 18.34 17.94 -13.77
N GLN A 219 17.14 17.91 -14.34
CA GLN A 219 16.25 19.06 -14.41
C GLN A 219 15.79 19.49 -13.01
N ALA A 220 15.55 18.52 -12.11
CA ALA A 220 15.29 18.70 -10.70
C ALA A 220 16.45 18.17 -9.84
N ASP A 221 16.67 18.81 -8.69
CA ASP A 221 17.69 18.41 -7.72
C ASP A 221 17.22 17.24 -6.85
N VAL A 222 15.92 17.24 -6.50
CA VAL A 222 15.25 16.24 -5.67
C VAL A 222 13.86 15.91 -6.21
N GLY A 223 13.37 14.70 -5.91
CA GLY A 223 11.97 14.32 -5.99
C GLY A 223 11.35 14.30 -4.60
N PHE A 224 10.12 14.77 -4.48
CA PHE A 224 9.37 14.82 -3.24
C PHE A 224 7.99 14.21 -3.47
N LEU A 225 7.70 13.10 -2.76
CA LEU A 225 6.57 12.21 -2.97
C LEU A 225 6.38 11.33 -1.72
N ASP A 226 5.36 10.48 -1.70
CA ASP A 226 5.15 9.58 -0.57
C ASP A 226 6.33 8.63 -0.32
N SER A 227 6.59 8.36 0.95
CA SER A 227 7.82 7.72 1.40
C SER A 227 8.01 6.29 0.89
N GLN A 228 6.94 5.47 0.78
CA GLN A 228 7.04 4.13 0.21
C GLN A 228 7.28 4.18 -1.30
N ILE A 229 6.73 5.18 -2.00
CA ILE A 229 6.98 5.38 -3.44
C ILE A 229 8.43 5.81 -3.65
N ALA A 230 8.95 6.75 -2.83
CA ALA A 230 10.36 7.14 -2.84
C ALA A 230 11.26 5.91 -2.61
N GLY A 231 10.92 5.07 -1.63
CA GLY A 231 11.61 3.81 -1.36
C GLY A 231 11.61 2.86 -2.56
N TYR A 232 10.45 2.72 -3.23
CA TYR A 232 10.33 1.90 -4.43
C TYR A 232 11.16 2.45 -5.61
N VAL A 233 11.07 3.75 -5.88
CA VAL A 233 11.89 4.43 -6.92
C VAL A 233 13.38 4.19 -6.68
N VAL A 234 13.84 4.33 -5.43
CA VAL A 234 15.25 4.10 -5.09
C VAL A 234 15.62 2.63 -5.25
N SER A 235 14.82 1.70 -4.71
CA SER A 235 15.12 0.26 -4.75
C SER A 235 15.18 -0.30 -6.18
N THR A 236 14.36 0.21 -7.08
CA THR A 236 14.30 -0.23 -8.48
C THR A 236 15.29 0.50 -9.40
N SER A 237 15.94 1.56 -8.91
CA SER A 237 16.84 2.43 -9.70
C SER A 237 18.20 1.83 -10.02
N LYS A 238 18.52 0.62 -9.53
CA LYS A 238 19.85 -0.02 -9.68
C LYS A 238 20.99 0.88 -9.18
N GLY A 239 20.76 1.63 -8.11
CA GLY A 239 21.76 2.52 -7.49
C GLY A 239 21.83 3.92 -8.11
N ALA A 240 20.96 4.28 -9.06
CA ALA A 240 20.93 5.63 -9.64
C ALA A 240 20.42 6.69 -8.65
N PHE A 241 19.57 6.30 -7.69
CA PHE A 241 18.98 7.19 -6.69
C PHE A 241 19.28 6.75 -5.25
N LYS A 242 19.11 7.68 -4.32
CA LYS A 242 19.17 7.45 -2.86
C LYS A 242 18.07 8.25 -2.16
N LEU A 243 17.56 7.70 -1.06
CA LEU A 243 16.70 8.45 -0.14
C LEU A 243 17.50 9.51 0.60
N LEU A 244 16.86 10.62 0.92
CA LEU A 244 17.40 11.71 1.72
C LEU A 244 16.59 11.86 3.01
N GLY A 245 17.25 11.68 4.16
CA GLY A 245 16.61 11.80 5.47
C GLY A 245 15.57 10.72 5.75
N SER A 246 14.72 11.00 6.74
CA SER A 246 13.58 10.15 7.11
C SER A 246 12.28 10.73 6.55
N ALA A 247 11.25 9.90 6.44
CA ALA A 247 9.90 10.35 6.10
C ALA A 247 9.37 11.35 7.13
N VAL A 248 8.61 12.34 6.65
CA VAL A 248 7.95 13.38 7.46
C VAL A 248 6.43 13.33 7.24
N ASN A 249 5.65 14.07 7.99
CA ASN A 249 4.20 14.28 7.80
C ASN A 249 3.41 12.98 7.59
N VAL A 250 3.58 11.97 8.46
CA VAL A 250 2.83 10.72 8.34
C VAL A 250 1.32 10.97 8.49
N ALA A 251 0.56 10.59 7.47
CA ALA A 251 -0.88 10.78 7.39
C ALA A 251 -1.59 9.53 6.80
N PRO A 252 -2.91 9.35 7.01
CA PRO A 252 -3.63 8.26 6.40
C PRO A 252 -3.85 8.49 4.91
N TYR A 253 -3.86 7.39 4.14
CA TYR A 253 -4.45 7.33 2.81
C TYR A 253 -5.91 6.93 2.90
N GLY A 254 -6.75 7.56 2.08
CA GLY A 254 -8.17 7.27 2.01
C GLY A 254 -8.70 7.00 0.60
N PHE A 255 -9.59 6.02 0.49
CA PHE A 255 -10.43 5.88 -0.70
C PHE A 255 -11.43 7.02 -0.76
N ALA A 256 -11.42 7.81 -1.84
CA ALA A 256 -12.28 8.96 -1.98
C ALA A 256 -13.64 8.61 -2.59
N THR A 257 -14.74 9.14 -2.02
CA THR A 257 -16.09 9.07 -2.60
C THR A 257 -16.77 10.44 -2.55
N SER A 258 -17.83 10.65 -3.35
CA SER A 258 -18.54 11.93 -3.34
C SER A 258 -19.23 12.21 -1.99
N LYS A 259 -19.49 13.47 -1.68
CA LYS A 259 -20.24 13.91 -0.48
C LYS A 259 -21.75 13.67 -0.57
N THR A 260 -22.25 13.14 -1.67
CA THR A 260 -23.67 12.80 -1.82
C THR A 260 -24.09 11.71 -0.83
N PRO A 261 -25.41 11.57 -0.49
CA PRO A 261 -25.87 10.47 0.34
C PRO A 261 -25.45 9.09 -0.19
N GLU A 262 -25.46 8.90 -1.51
CA GLU A 262 -25.00 7.67 -2.19
C GLU A 262 -23.50 7.46 -1.98
N GLY A 263 -22.67 8.50 -2.19
CA GLY A 263 -21.22 8.40 -1.99
C GLY A 263 -20.85 8.13 -0.54
N LYS A 264 -21.56 8.73 0.43
CA LYS A 264 -21.38 8.44 1.86
C LYS A 264 -21.76 7.00 2.20
N ALA A 265 -22.88 6.50 1.66
CA ALA A 265 -23.30 5.11 1.87
C ALA A 265 -22.31 4.12 1.25
N LEU A 266 -21.76 4.42 0.05
CA LEU A 266 -20.69 3.63 -0.58
C LEU A 266 -19.43 3.63 0.28
N ALA A 267 -19.03 4.77 0.84
CA ALA A 267 -17.88 4.85 1.75
C ALA A 267 -18.05 3.94 2.97
N LEU A 268 -19.23 3.90 3.58
CA LEU A 268 -19.52 3.02 4.73
C LEU A 268 -19.49 1.54 4.31
N ALA A 269 -19.96 1.19 3.12
CA ALA A 269 -19.87 -0.16 2.57
C ALA A 269 -18.38 -0.58 2.34
N ILE A 270 -17.58 0.31 1.76
CA ILE A 270 -16.13 0.12 1.56
C ILE A 270 -15.44 -0.09 2.90
N GLN A 271 -15.73 0.74 3.92
CA GLN A 271 -15.16 0.61 5.26
C GLN A 271 -15.49 -0.75 5.90
N ALA A 272 -16.75 -1.20 5.80
CA ALA A 272 -17.16 -2.50 6.33
C ALA A 272 -16.45 -3.66 5.62
N ALA A 273 -16.33 -3.60 4.29
CA ALA A 273 -15.60 -4.58 3.50
C ALA A 273 -14.11 -4.60 3.87
N LEU A 274 -13.48 -3.44 4.00
CA LEU A 274 -12.07 -3.31 4.39
C LEU A 274 -11.81 -3.96 5.76
N LYS A 275 -12.66 -3.71 6.76
CA LYS A 275 -12.57 -4.36 8.09
C LYS A 275 -12.73 -5.88 8.00
N THR A 276 -13.58 -6.38 7.09
CA THR A 276 -13.72 -7.81 6.82
C THR A 276 -12.43 -8.39 6.21
N LEU A 277 -11.79 -7.67 5.28
CA LEU A 277 -10.52 -8.09 4.68
C LEU A 277 -9.37 -8.11 5.70
N VAL A 278 -9.39 -7.23 6.70
CA VAL A 278 -8.44 -7.30 7.84
C VAL A 278 -8.70 -8.54 8.67
N ALA A 279 -9.95 -8.78 9.05
CA ALA A 279 -10.34 -9.89 9.93
C ALA A 279 -10.01 -11.28 9.32
N ASN A 280 -10.08 -11.42 8.00
CA ASN A 280 -9.80 -12.68 7.31
C ASN A 280 -8.36 -12.79 6.77
N GLY A 281 -7.50 -11.79 7.02
CA GLY A 281 -6.10 -11.78 6.61
C GLY A 281 -5.83 -11.36 5.16
N THR A 282 -6.86 -11.12 4.34
CA THR A 282 -6.68 -10.70 2.94
C THR A 282 -5.94 -9.36 2.83
N TYR A 283 -6.27 -8.40 3.69
CA TYR A 283 -5.60 -7.10 3.74
C TYR A 283 -4.09 -7.26 3.95
N SER A 284 -3.67 -7.97 4.99
CA SER A 284 -2.25 -8.19 5.28
C SER A 284 -1.52 -8.97 4.18
N ALA A 285 -2.21 -9.94 3.54
CA ALA A 285 -1.64 -10.68 2.41
C ALA A 285 -1.40 -9.79 1.18
N ILE A 286 -2.30 -8.84 0.90
CA ILE A 286 -2.13 -7.85 -0.18
C ILE A 286 -0.95 -6.93 0.12
N LEU A 287 -0.86 -6.37 1.33
CA LEU A 287 0.25 -5.49 1.71
C LEU A 287 1.59 -6.23 1.64
N ALA A 288 1.65 -7.47 2.10
CA ALA A 288 2.86 -8.30 2.04
C ALA A 288 3.28 -8.59 0.59
N LYS A 289 2.32 -8.89 -0.30
CA LYS A 289 2.56 -9.10 -1.73
C LYS A 289 3.29 -7.93 -2.38
N TRP A 290 2.95 -6.70 -1.99
CA TRP A 290 3.50 -5.48 -2.56
C TRP A 290 4.67 -4.89 -1.74
N GLY A 291 5.02 -5.50 -0.59
CA GLY A 291 6.14 -5.06 0.24
C GLY A 291 5.86 -3.77 1.04
N VAL A 292 4.58 -3.43 1.26
CA VAL A 292 4.15 -2.19 1.90
C VAL A 292 3.55 -2.40 3.30
N SER A 293 3.84 -3.51 3.96
CA SER A 293 3.24 -3.87 5.25
C SER A 293 3.46 -2.86 6.37
N SER A 294 4.48 -2.01 6.27
CA SER A 294 4.80 -0.99 7.27
C SER A 294 3.73 0.10 7.42
N GLY A 295 2.92 0.34 6.38
CA GLY A 295 1.83 1.31 6.40
C GLY A 295 0.48 0.74 6.80
N ALA A 296 0.43 -0.50 7.30
CA ALA A 296 -0.82 -1.16 7.68
C ALA A 296 -1.57 -0.40 8.79
N LEU A 297 -2.88 -0.24 8.61
CA LEU A 297 -3.78 0.27 9.65
C LEU A 297 -4.46 -0.88 10.39
N THR A 298 -4.77 -0.64 11.67
CA THR A 298 -5.69 -1.47 12.45
C THR A 298 -7.14 -1.15 12.08
N PRO A 299 -8.12 -2.06 12.34
CA PRO A 299 -9.53 -1.79 12.09
C PRO A 299 -10.07 -0.52 12.78
N ALA A 300 -9.50 -0.14 13.94
CA ALA A 300 -9.87 1.06 14.67
C ALA A 300 -9.40 2.36 13.98
N GLN A 301 -8.33 2.29 13.20
CA GLN A 301 -7.78 3.42 12.42
C GLN A 301 -8.44 3.57 11.04
N MET A 302 -9.15 2.53 10.56
CA MET A 302 -9.88 2.56 9.30
C MET A 302 -11.21 3.29 9.49
N ILE A 303 -11.16 4.61 9.52
CA ILE A 303 -12.31 5.48 9.83
C ILE A 303 -12.73 6.30 8.61
N LEU A 304 -13.91 6.86 8.70
CA LEU A 304 -14.44 7.77 7.68
C LEU A 304 -14.02 9.20 8.03
N ASN A 305 -13.30 9.87 7.11
CA ASN A 305 -12.81 11.24 7.28
C ASN A 305 -11.93 11.36 8.53
N GLY A 306 -10.85 10.60 8.59
CA GLY A 306 -9.99 10.44 9.75
C GLY A 306 -8.84 11.44 9.86
N ALA A 307 -8.76 12.41 8.96
CA ALA A 307 -7.69 13.40 8.98
C ALA A 307 -7.64 14.17 10.30
N LYS A 308 -6.41 14.36 10.81
CA LYS A 308 -6.17 15.11 12.05
C LYS A 308 -5.85 16.59 11.80
N SER A 309 -5.40 16.95 10.59
CA SER A 309 -5.00 18.29 10.17
C SER A 309 -5.52 18.61 8.75
#